data_c525e762ebf0e43baf1537ef6b33600e
#
_entry.id   c525e762ebf0e43baf1537ef6b33600e
#
_cell.length_a   1.000
_cell.length_b   1.000
_cell.length_c   1.000
_cell.angle_alpha   90.00
_cell.angle_beta   90.00
_cell.angle_gamma   90.00
#
_symmetry.space_group_name_H-M   'P 1'
#
loop_
_entity.id
_entity.type
_entity.pdbx_description
1 polymer ?
#
loop_
_entity_poly.entity_id
_entity_poly.type
_entity_poly.pdbx_seq_one_letter_code
_entity_poly.pdbx_strand_id
1 'polypeptide(L)'
;MKYLVTGVAGFIGSATVEKLTAAGHDVVGIDNINDYYDVNLKHARLARIEHPQFRFVHIDIADRDGLATLFSEEKFDRVIHLAAQAGVRYSLDNPHAYADSNLLGHLNILEGCRQTKVKHLVYASSSSVYGLNAKVPFATSDSVDHPVSLYAATKKSNELMAHSYSHLYGIPTTGLRFFTVYGSWGRPDMAPFIFTKKILDGETIDINNNGDMWRDFTHVDDIIEGVVRIADVVPARNNDWTVEGGTPASSSAPYAVYNIGHGSPINLMDFVKAIEDELGIEAKKNFREMQPGDVYQTCAETEDLFTATGYKPEVTVKEGVAEFVAWYKEFYKK
;
A
#
# COMPACT_ATOMS: atom_id res chain seq x y z
N MET A 1 -16.34 5.97 15.09
CA MET A 1 -15.26 6.96 14.92
C MET A 1 -15.33 7.53 13.51
N LYS A 2 -14.79 8.74 13.31
CA LYS A 2 -14.74 9.37 11.99
C LYS A 2 -13.35 9.27 11.38
N TYR A 3 -13.27 8.63 10.23
CA TYR A 3 -12.03 8.40 9.50
C TYR A 3 -11.92 9.29 8.26
N LEU A 4 -10.71 9.76 7.97
CA LEU A 4 -10.30 10.13 6.61
C LEU A 4 -9.56 8.95 5.99
N VAL A 5 -9.99 8.50 4.82
CA VAL A 5 -9.22 7.56 3.99
C VAL A 5 -8.85 8.27 2.69
N THR A 6 -7.57 8.31 2.35
CA THR A 6 -7.12 8.89 1.09
C THR A 6 -6.78 7.81 0.07
N GLY A 7 -6.98 8.08 -1.21
CA GLY A 7 -6.77 7.09 -2.27
C GLY A 7 -7.92 6.07 -2.38
N VAL A 8 -9.15 6.50 -2.11
CA VAL A 8 -10.31 5.60 -2.02
C VAL A 8 -10.80 5.05 -3.35
N ALA A 9 -10.45 5.66 -4.47
CA ALA A 9 -10.66 5.08 -5.79
C ALA A 9 -9.54 4.08 -6.18
N GLY A 10 -8.53 3.94 -5.32
CA GLY A 10 -7.44 2.99 -5.44
C GLY A 10 -7.83 1.58 -4.97
N PHE A 11 -6.97 0.61 -5.24
CA PHE A 11 -7.15 -0.81 -4.90
C PHE A 11 -7.33 -1.02 -3.39
N ILE A 12 -6.33 -0.66 -2.60
CA ILE A 12 -6.33 -0.86 -1.15
C ILE A 12 -7.31 0.10 -0.46
N GLY A 13 -7.41 1.36 -0.96
CA GLY A 13 -8.27 2.38 -0.35
C GLY A 13 -9.75 2.03 -0.41
N SER A 14 -10.25 1.54 -1.55
CA SER A 14 -11.66 1.14 -1.68
C SER A 14 -12.03 0.00 -0.72
N ALA A 15 -11.20 -1.04 -0.65
CA ALA A 15 -11.43 -2.17 0.25
C ALA A 15 -11.31 -1.76 1.74
N THR A 16 -10.40 -0.82 2.07
CA THR A 16 -10.31 -0.26 3.43
C THR A 16 -11.62 0.44 3.84
N VAL A 17 -12.21 1.24 2.94
CA VAL A 17 -13.48 1.93 3.20
C VAL A 17 -14.60 0.93 3.46
N GLU A 18 -14.75 -0.10 2.63
CA GLU A 18 -15.76 -1.15 2.82
C GLU A 18 -15.64 -1.81 4.20
N LYS A 19 -14.43 -2.16 4.61
CA LYS A 19 -14.18 -2.78 5.92
C LYS A 19 -14.54 -1.85 7.07
N LEU A 20 -14.14 -0.57 6.99
CA LEU A 20 -14.41 0.43 8.03
C LEU A 20 -15.91 0.74 8.16
N THR A 21 -16.61 0.89 7.04
CA THR A 21 -18.06 1.16 7.06
C THR A 21 -18.86 -0.03 7.55
N ALA A 22 -18.46 -1.25 7.16
CA ALA A 22 -19.05 -2.49 7.69
C ALA A 22 -18.85 -2.62 9.22
N ALA A 23 -17.77 -2.06 9.77
CA ALA A 23 -17.52 -1.96 11.21
C ALA A 23 -18.27 -0.80 11.89
N GLY A 24 -19.11 -0.04 11.17
CA GLY A 24 -19.93 1.04 11.71
C GLY A 24 -19.17 2.37 11.90
N HIS A 25 -18.11 2.59 11.17
CA HIS A 25 -17.37 3.86 11.21
C HIS A 25 -17.85 4.84 10.13
N ASP A 26 -17.84 6.14 10.44
CA ASP A 26 -18.06 7.18 9.47
C ASP A 26 -16.77 7.44 8.68
N VAL A 27 -16.83 7.37 7.36
CA VAL A 27 -15.67 7.51 6.48
C VAL A 27 -15.87 8.63 5.47
N VAL A 28 -14.98 9.59 5.49
CA VAL A 28 -14.80 10.53 4.37
C VAL A 28 -13.63 10.01 3.55
N GLY A 29 -13.89 9.73 2.27
CA GLY A 29 -12.88 9.24 1.35
C GLY A 29 -12.50 10.30 0.33
N ILE A 30 -11.20 10.46 0.05
CA ILE A 30 -10.72 11.39 -0.97
C ILE A 30 -9.88 10.68 -2.03
N ASP A 31 -10.00 11.15 -3.28
CA ASP A 31 -9.19 10.73 -4.42
C ASP A 31 -9.27 11.82 -5.50
N ASN A 32 -8.22 11.99 -6.31
CA ASN A 32 -8.23 12.89 -7.46
C ASN A 32 -8.66 12.21 -8.76
N ILE A 33 -8.87 10.90 -8.76
CA ILE A 33 -9.26 10.07 -9.90
C ILE A 33 -8.35 10.36 -11.12
N ASN A 34 -7.03 10.46 -10.91
CA ASN A 34 -6.08 10.69 -11.99
C ASN A 34 -6.11 9.55 -13.03
N ASP A 35 -5.59 9.83 -14.21
CA ASP A 35 -5.58 8.94 -15.37
C ASP A 35 -4.33 8.06 -15.49
N TYR A 36 -3.60 7.86 -14.39
CA TYR A 36 -2.42 6.97 -14.37
C TYR A 36 -2.72 5.56 -14.90
N TYR A 37 -3.94 5.07 -14.61
CA TYR A 37 -4.51 3.86 -15.19
C TYR A 37 -6.02 4.05 -15.39
N ASP A 38 -6.70 3.03 -15.93
CA ASP A 38 -8.12 3.06 -16.31
C ASP A 38 -9.01 3.73 -15.25
N VAL A 39 -9.53 4.90 -15.59
CA VAL A 39 -10.42 5.70 -14.74
C VAL A 39 -11.77 5.00 -14.51
N ASN A 40 -12.24 4.16 -15.47
CA ASN A 40 -13.48 3.42 -15.29
C ASN A 40 -13.38 2.40 -14.15
N LEU A 41 -12.19 1.77 -13.97
CA LEU A 41 -11.95 0.89 -12.82
C LEU A 41 -11.99 1.67 -11.50
N LYS A 42 -11.51 2.91 -11.48
CA LYS A 42 -11.58 3.80 -10.30
C LYS A 42 -13.02 4.15 -9.95
N HIS A 43 -13.81 4.55 -10.95
CA HIS A 43 -15.24 4.80 -10.76
C HIS A 43 -16.00 3.54 -10.30
N ALA A 44 -15.70 2.38 -10.87
CA ALA A 44 -16.34 1.13 -10.49
C ALA A 44 -16.03 0.75 -9.03
N ARG A 45 -14.80 0.99 -8.55
CA ARG A 45 -14.45 0.80 -7.14
C ARG A 45 -15.25 1.73 -6.22
N LEU A 46 -15.41 3.00 -6.59
CA LEU A 46 -16.23 3.94 -5.82
C LEU A 46 -17.71 3.56 -5.82
N ALA A 47 -18.25 3.16 -6.98
CA ALA A 47 -19.64 2.74 -7.12
C ALA A 47 -19.98 1.48 -6.28
N ARG A 48 -18.98 0.65 -5.98
CA ARG A 48 -19.14 -0.53 -5.12
C ARG A 48 -19.34 -0.17 -3.64
N ILE A 49 -18.83 0.99 -3.22
CA ILE A 49 -18.90 1.45 -1.84
C ILE A 49 -20.26 2.15 -1.61
N GLU A 50 -21.34 1.38 -1.60
CA GLU A 50 -22.68 1.90 -1.31
C GLU A 50 -22.98 1.77 0.20
N HIS A 51 -22.59 2.77 0.98
CA HIS A 51 -22.84 2.76 2.43
C HIS A 51 -23.22 4.16 2.95
N PRO A 52 -24.26 4.30 3.81
CA PRO A 52 -24.71 5.61 4.31
C PRO A 52 -23.66 6.35 5.15
N GLN A 53 -22.68 5.64 5.70
CA GLN A 53 -21.57 6.22 6.47
C GLN A 53 -20.34 6.54 5.60
N PHE A 54 -20.42 6.39 4.27
CA PHE A 54 -19.36 6.77 3.35
C PHE A 54 -19.72 8.04 2.58
N ARG A 55 -18.79 8.97 2.53
CA ARG A 55 -18.89 10.17 1.69
C ARG A 55 -17.60 10.35 0.89
N PHE A 56 -17.73 10.42 -0.42
CA PHE A 56 -16.62 10.70 -1.32
C PHE A 56 -16.45 12.22 -1.54
N VAL A 57 -15.20 12.68 -1.53
CA VAL A 57 -14.82 14.05 -1.91
C VAL A 57 -13.73 13.98 -2.96
N HIS A 58 -13.99 14.57 -4.14
CA HIS A 58 -13.01 14.66 -5.21
C HIS A 58 -12.03 15.78 -4.91
N ILE A 59 -10.82 15.44 -4.48
CA ILE A 59 -9.75 16.39 -4.13
C ILE A 59 -8.38 15.76 -4.33
N ASP A 60 -7.42 16.55 -4.79
CA ASP A 60 -6.02 16.14 -4.84
C ASP A 60 -5.34 16.39 -3.48
N ILE A 61 -4.52 15.45 -3.03
CA ILE A 61 -3.74 15.63 -1.79
C ILE A 61 -2.69 16.74 -1.90
N ALA A 62 -2.30 17.14 -3.11
CA ALA A 62 -1.45 18.30 -3.35
C ALA A 62 -2.19 19.64 -3.19
N ASP A 63 -3.53 19.65 -3.17
CA ASP A 63 -4.33 20.85 -2.89
C ASP A 63 -4.31 21.18 -1.40
N ARG A 64 -3.37 22.08 -1.03
CA ARG A 64 -3.15 22.50 0.36
C ARG A 64 -4.38 23.12 0.99
N ASP A 65 -5.02 24.05 0.28
CA ASP A 65 -6.12 24.85 0.85
C ASP A 65 -7.40 24.03 0.96
N GLY A 66 -7.68 23.20 -0.05
CA GLY A 66 -8.78 22.24 -0.03
C GLY A 66 -8.65 21.24 1.10
N LEU A 67 -7.45 20.65 1.34
CA LEU A 67 -7.23 19.76 2.46
C LEU A 67 -7.34 20.47 3.81
N ALA A 68 -6.77 21.67 3.97
CA ALA A 68 -6.87 22.43 5.21
C ALA A 68 -8.33 22.70 5.58
N THR A 69 -9.16 23.07 4.59
CA THR A 69 -10.60 23.26 4.74
C THR A 69 -11.28 21.97 5.18
N LEU A 70 -11.04 20.86 4.45
CA LEU A 70 -11.63 19.56 4.75
C LEU A 70 -11.31 19.10 6.18
N PHE A 71 -10.06 19.18 6.60
CA PHE A 71 -9.66 18.79 7.95
C PHE A 71 -10.34 19.67 9.03
N SER A 72 -10.44 20.99 8.81
CA SER A 72 -11.03 21.90 9.77
C SER A 72 -12.54 21.70 9.96
N GLU A 73 -13.25 21.36 8.88
CA GLU A 73 -14.68 21.11 8.88
C GLU A 73 -15.04 19.75 9.46
N GLU A 74 -14.31 18.71 9.06
CA GLU A 74 -14.66 17.33 9.36
C GLU A 74 -14.14 16.82 10.71
N LYS A 75 -13.01 17.31 11.20
CA LYS A 75 -12.40 16.96 12.50
C LYS A 75 -12.28 15.47 12.70
N PHE A 76 -11.45 14.82 11.86
CA PHE A 76 -11.25 13.39 11.87
C PHE A 76 -10.66 12.88 13.19
N ASP A 77 -11.14 11.73 13.66
CA ASP A 77 -10.51 11.01 14.76
C ASP A 77 -9.22 10.34 14.30
N ARG A 78 -9.24 9.72 13.12
CA ARG A 78 -8.13 8.96 12.54
C ARG A 78 -7.99 9.21 11.05
N VAL A 79 -6.77 9.04 10.55
CA VAL A 79 -6.45 9.16 9.12
C VAL A 79 -5.75 7.89 8.66
N ILE A 80 -6.23 7.29 7.56
CA ILE A 80 -5.54 6.22 6.83
C ILE A 80 -5.14 6.80 5.47
N HIS A 81 -3.85 7.12 5.34
CA HIS A 81 -3.31 7.81 4.17
C HIS A 81 -2.67 6.82 3.19
N LEU A 82 -3.44 6.44 2.15
CA LEU A 82 -3.04 5.49 1.11
C LEU A 82 -2.82 6.16 -0.25
N ALA A 83 -3.29 7.41 -0.44
CA ALA A 83 -3.08 8.16 -1.67
C ALA A 83 -1.59 8.41 -1.91
N ALA A 84 -1.14 8.08 -3.09
CA ALA A 84 0.21 8.33 -3.56
C ALA A 84 0.29 8.14 -5.07
N GLN A 85 1.27 8.75 -5.74
CA GLN A 85 1.71 8.24 -7.02
C GLN A 85 2.49 6.96 -6.80
N ALA A 86 1.95 5.86 -7.30
CA ALA A 86 2.52 4.52 -7.17
C ALA A 86 3.26 4.09 -8.44
N GLY A 87 4.03 2.99 -8.35
CA GLY A 87 4.78 2.42 -9.45
C GLY A 87 6.27 2.82 -9.43
N VAL A 88 7.14 1.82 -9.27
CA VAL A 88 8.60 2.07 -9.23
C VAL A 88 9.09 2.61 -10.58
N ARG A 89 8.69 1.98 -11.69
CA ARG A 89 9.17 2.32 -13.03
C ARG A 89 8.67 3.68 -13.49
N TYR A 90 7.42 4.00 -13.27
CA TYR A 90 6.84 5.29 -13.66
C TYR A 90 7.53 6.48 -12.97
N SER A 91 8.21 6.25 -11.83
CA SER A 91 9.00 7.30 -11.18
C SER A 91 10.23 7.74 -11.98
N LEU A 92 10.66 6.94 -12.96
CA LEU A 92 11.73 7.28 -13.90
C LEU A 92 11.20 8.17 -15.03
N ASP A 93 9.95 7.96 -15.45
CA ASP A 93 9.32 8.65 -16.57
C ASP A 93 8.69 9.98 -16.14
N ASN A 94 8.04 10.01 -14.97
CA ASN A 94 7.35 11.20 -14.45
C ASN A 94 7.71 11.49 -12.99
N PRO A 95 8.92 11.98 -12.69
CA PRO A 95 9.39 12.22 -11.32
C PRO A 95 8.58 13.30 -10.58
N HIS A 96 8.07 14.31 -11.28
CA HIS A 96 7.33 15.42 -10.67
C HIS A 96 6.02 14.95 -10.03
N ALA A 97 5.30 14.01 -10.63
CA ALA A 97 4.10 13.43 -10.04
C ALA A 97 4.37 12.79 -8.66
N TYR A 98 5.58 12.26 -8.46
CA TYR A 98 6.00 11.70 -7.16
C TYR A 98 6.36 12.80 -6.14
N ALA A 99 6.97 13.89 -6.58
CA ALA A 99 7.24 15.04 -5.71
C ALA A 99 5.93 15.68 -5.23
N ASP A 100 5.00 15.93 -6.15
CA ASP A 100 3.72 16.56 -5.83
C ASP A 100 2.84 15.68 -4.95
N SER A 101 2.61 14.44 -5.32
CA SER A 101 1.73 13.55 -4.55
C SER A 101 2.41 13.01 -3.29
N ASN A 102 3.64 12.46 -3.40
CA ASN A 102 4.21 11.71 -2.29
C ASN A 102 4.94 12.60 -1.27
N LEU A 103 5.47 13.75 -1.67
CA LEU A 103 6.14 14.66 -0.73
C LEU A 103 5.20 15.80 -0.32
N LEU A 104 4.74 16.62 -1.25
CA LEU A 104 3.85 17.74 -0.95
C LEU A 104 2.50 17.24 -0.41
N GLY A 105 1.88 16.26 -1.07
CA GLY A 105 0.62 15.69 -0.62
C GLY A 105 0.72 15.09 0.77
N HIS A 106 1.78 14.32 1.06
CA HIS A 106 2.00 13.76 2.40
C HIS A 106 2.21 14.86 3.45
N LEU A 107 2.94 15.93 3.12
CA LEU A 107 3.09 17.09 4.00
C LEU A 107 1.74 17.73 4.33
N ASN A 108 0.86 17.91 3.35
CA ASN A 108 -0.46 18.47 3.56
C ASN A 108 -1.32 17.61 4.51
N ILE A 109 -1.23 16.28 4.40
CA ILE A 109 -1.89 15.35 5.34
C ILE A 109 -1.32 15.49 6.76
N LEU A 110 -0.01 15.56 6.91
CA LEU A 110 0.63 15.78 8.22
C LEU A 110 0.21 17.11 8.85
N GLU A 111 0.16 18.19 8.06
CA GLU A 111 -0.33 19.51 8.53
C GLU A 111 -1.81 19.45 8.93
N GLY A 112 -2.67 18.80 8.15
CA GLY A 112 -4.07 18.58 8.51
C GLY A 112 -4.21 17.85 9.85
N CYS A 113 -3.44 16.76 10.03
CA CYS A 113 -3.41 16.00 11.28
C CYS A 113 -2.94 16.86 12.46
N ARG A 114 -1.90 17.68 12.25
CA ARG A 114 -1.35 18.58 13.27
C ARG A 114 -2.36 19.63 13.69
N GLN A 115 -2.96 20.33 12.74
CA GLN A 115 -3.88 21.45 12.98
C GLN A 115 -5.16 20.99 13.70
N THR A 116 -5.65 19.79 13.38
CA THR A 116 -6.91 19.28 13.95
C THR A 116 -6.71 18.24 15.07
N LYS A 117 -5.46 17.97 15.44
CA LYS A 117 -5.09 17.05 16.53
C LYS A 117 -5.66 15.63 16.32
N VAL A 118 -5.46 15.11 15.11
CA VAL A 118 -5.83 13.71 14.78
C VAL A 118 -5.18 12.75 15.78
N LYS A 119 -5.95 11.78 16.25
CA LYS A 119 -5.54 10.84 17.29
C LYS A 119 -4.57 9.77 16.80
N HIS A 120 -4.62 9.42 15.52
CA HIS A 120 -3.72 8.47 14.89
C HIS A 120 -3.68 8.65 13.37
N LEU A 121 -2.49 8.74 12.80
CA LEU A 121 -2.22 8.70 11.36
C LEU A 121 -1.55 7.36 11.02
N VAL A 122 -2.22 6.53 10.22
CA VAL A 122 -1.63 5.37 9.54
C VAL A 122 -1.33 5.76 8.10
N TYR A 123 -0.12 5.53 7.61
CA TYR A 123 0.26 5.91 6.25
C TYR A 123 1.00 4.80 5.51
N ALA A 124 0.83 4.77 4.18
CA ALA A 124 1.51 3.82 3.33
C ALA A 124 2.96 4.22 3.06
N SER A 125 3.91 3.42 3.58
CA SER A 125 5.27 3.29 3.08
C SER A 125 5.32 2.15 2.04
N SER A 126 6.48 1.55 1.79
CA SER A 126 6.66 0.50 0.78
C SER A 126 7.87 -0.36 1.10
N SER A 127 7.82 -1.64 0.77
CA SER A 127 9.00 -2.52 0.78
C SER A 127 10.12 -2.03 -0.15
N SER A 128 9.82 -1.16 -1.12
CA SER A 128 10.84 -0.55 -1.99
C SER A 128 11.88 0.26 -1.23
N VAL A 129 11.58 0.71 0.00
CA VAL A 129 12.55 1.44 0.84
C VAL A 129 13.77 0.61 1.22
N TYR A 130 13.65 -0.73 1.22
CA TYR A 130 14.77 -1.63 1.50
C TYR A 130 15.88 -1.54 0.45
N GLY A 131 15.57 -1.14 -0.78
CA GLY A 131 16.57 -0.82 -1.81
C GLY A 131 17.64 -1.87 -2.01
N LEU A 132 18.89 -1.53 -1.66
CA LEU A 132 20.07 -2.41 -1.80
C LEU A 132 20.25 -3.41 -0.64
N ASN A 133 19.31 -3.52 0.31
CA ASN A 133 19.44 -4.50 1.38
C ASN A 133 19.46 -5.93 0.81
N ALA A 134 20.48 -6.71 1.19
CA ALA A 134 20.65 -8.09 0.74
C ALA A 134 20.12 -9.12 1.74
N LYS A 135 19.98 -8.75 3.02
CA LYS A 135 19.45 -9.62 4.06
C LYS A 135 17.96 -9.87 3.86
N VAL A 136 17.53 -11.13 3.88
CA VAL A 136 16.13 -11.56 3.80
C VAL A 136 15.84 -12.52 4.96
N PRO A 137 14.70 -12.43 5.65
CA PRO A 137 13.62 -11.47 5.44
C PRO A 137 14.02 -10.03 5.80
N PHE A 138 13.38 -9.06 5.16
CA PHE A 138 13.54 -7.63 5.45
C PHE A 138 12.90 -7.31 6.80
N ALA A 139 13.69 -6.81 7.74
CA ALA A 139 13.21 -6.41 9.06
C ALA A 139 13.04 -4.88 9.16
N THR A 140 12.06 -4.45 9.92
CA THR A 140 11.84 -3.00 10.15
C THR A 140 13.00 -2.33 10.88
N SER A 141 13.81 -3.11 11.58
CA SER A 141 15.06 -2.69 12.23
C SER A 141 16.24 -2.46 11.27
N ASP A 142 16.14 -2.93 10.01
CA ASP A 142 17.21 -2.73 9.04
C ASP A 142 17.26 -1.26 8.58
N SER A 143 18.48 -0.74 8.38
CA SER A 143 18.68 0.56 7.73
C SER A 143 18.18 0.53 6.30
N VAL A 144 17.53 1.61 5.84
CA VAL A 144 16.92 1.74 4.52
C VAL A 144 17.38 3.02 3.82
N ASP A 145 18.70 3.27 3.84
CA ASP A 145 19.31 4.53 3.40
C ASP A 145 19.79 4.49 1.94
N HIS A 146 19.61 3.36 1.24
CA HIS A 146 20.05 3.18 -0.15
C HIS A 146 18.88 2.78 -1.08
N PRO A 147 17.84 3.66 -1.23
CA PRO A 147 16.75 3.40 -2.15
C PRO A 147 17.26 3.39 -3.60
N VAL A 148 16.70 2.51 -4.43
CA VAL A 148 17.12 2.33 -5.85
C VAL A 148 16.14 2.95 -6.85
N SER A 149 15.17 3.71 -6.38
CA SER A 149 14.22 4.46 -7.22
C SER A 149 13.76 5.73 -6.52
N LEU A 150 13.32 6.71 -7.31
CA LEU A 150 12.72 7.93 -6.74
C LEU A 150 11.45 7.61 -5.92
N TYR A 151 10.63 6.68 -6.39
CA TYR A 151 9.49 6.20 -5.60
C TYR A 151 9.90 5.74 -4.21
N ALA A 152 10.92 4.88 -4.11
CA ALA A 152 11.42 4.39 -2.82
C ALA A 152 11.95 5.56 -1.96
N ALA A 153 12.68 6.50 -2.55
CA ALA A 153 13.17 7.68 -1.86
C ALA A 153 12.03 8.54 -1.30
N THR A 154 10.94 8.75 -2.06
CA THR A 154 9.77 9.49 -1.56
C THR A 154 9.08 8.75 -0.41
N LYS A 155 8.98 7.43 -0.47
CA LYS A 155 8.38 6.63 0.63
C LYS A 155 9.25 6.65 1.89
N LYS A 156 10.57 6.57 1.75
CA LYS A 156 11.47 6.78 2.90
C LYS A 156 11.34 8.20 3.46
N SER A 157 11.21 9.21 2.61
CA SER A 157 10.98 10.59 3.04
C SER A 157 9.67 10.71 3.83
N ASN A 158 8.60 9.99 3.46
CA ASN A 158 7.36 9.97 4.24
C ASN A 158 7.58 9.45 5.67
N GLU A 159 8.38 8.39 5.86
CA GLU A 159 8.75 7.89 7.19
C GLU A 159 9.47 8.96 8.02
N LEU A 160 10.46 9.65 7.43
CA LEU A 160 11.22 10.70 8.10
C LEU A 160 10.35 11.92 8.45
N MET A 161 9.48 12.34 7.53
CA MET A 161 8.54 13.45 7.77
C MET A 161 7.54 13.11 8.88
N ALA A 162 6.95 11.91 8.85
CA ALA A 162 6.03 11.43 9.87
C ALA A 162 6.71 11.35 11.25
N HIS A 163 7.94 10.83 11.32
CA HIS A 163 8.72 10.83 12.56
C HIS A 163 8.93 12.26 13.11
N SER A 164 9.33 13.21 12.25
CA SER A 164 9.55 14.59 12.66
C SER A 164 8.28 15.23 13.25
N TYR A 165 7.13 15.00 12.62
CA TYR A 165 5.83 15.49 13.11
C TYR A 165 5.39 14.79 14.39
N SER A 166 5.62 13.50 14.50
CA SER A 166 5.37 12.74 15.73
C SER A 166 6.22 13.26 16.89
N HIS A 167 7.51 13.54 16.65
CA HIS A 167 8.43 14.05 17.66
C HIS A 167 8.06 15.47 18.11
N LEU A 168 7.87 16.39 17.16
CA LEU A 168 7.65 17.81 17.44
C LEU A 168 6.26 18.09 18.00
N TYR A 169 5.24 17.43 17.47
CA TYR A 169 3.84 17.75 17.75
C TYR A 169 3.09 16.65 18.51
N GLY A 170 3.75 15.52 18.78
CA GLY A 170 3.15 14.41 19.52
C GLY A 170 2.03 13.70 18.78
N ILE A 171 1.98 13.77 17.44
CA ILE A 171 0.99 13.09 16.63
C ILE A 171 1.34 11.60 16.58
N PRO A 172 0.48 10.68 17.03
CA PRO A 172 0.73 9.25 16.86
C PRO A 172 0.74 8.88 15.37
N THR A 173 1.83 8.28 14.88
CA THR A 173 1.98 7.90 13.48
C THR A 173 2.45 6.46 13.33
N THR A 174 1.82 5.71 12.42
CA THR A 174 2.21 4.36 12.04
C THR A 174 2.46 4.27 10.55
N GLY A 175 3.69 3.96 10.16
CA GLY A 175 4.07 3.67 8.78
C GLY A 175 3.92 2.18 8.47
N LEU A 176 3.35 1.85 7.32
CA LEU A 176 3.22 0.48 6.84
C LEU A 176 4.06 0.30 5.57
N ARG A 177 5.08 -0.54 5.61
CA ARG A 177 5.88 -0.95 4.45
C ARG A 177 5.15 -2.08 3.74
N PHE A 178 4.31 -1.72 2.77
CA PHE A 178 3.55 -2.69 1.98
C PHE A 178 4.47 -3.52 1.10
N PHE A 179 4.29 -4.84 1.14
CA PHE A 179 4.83 -5.77 0.17
C PHE A 179 3.87 -5.92 -1.01
N THR A 180 4.03 -6.95 -1.85
CA THR A 180 3.25 -7.04 -3.09
C THR A 180 1.82 -7.47 -2.81
N VAL A 181 0.88 -6.54 -2.92
CA VAL A 181 -0.56 -6.80 -2.73
C VAL A 181 -1.19 -7.22 -4.04
N TYR A 182 -2.00 -8.28 -4.01
CA TYR A 182 -2.80 -8.76 -5.13
C TYR A 182 -4.21 -9.13 -4.70
N GLY A 183 -5.11 -9.37 -5.65
CA GLY A 183 -6.51 -9.74 -5.39
C GLY A 183 -7.49 -9.00 -6.28
N SER A 184 -8.78 -9.27 -6.09
CA SER A 184 -9.88 -8.65 -6.82
C SER A 184 -9.82 -7.13 -6.76
N TRP A 185 -10.16 -6.47 -7.87
CA TRP A 185 -10.05 -5.02 -8.03
C TRP A 185 -8.60 -4.50 -8.03
N GLY A 186 -7.63 -5.37 -8.26
CA GLY A 186 -6.21 -5.06 -8.30
C GLY A 186 -5.83 -3.98 -9.31
N ARG A 187 -4.60 -3.50 -9.22
CA ARG A 187 -4.08 -2.45 -10.12
C ARG A 187 -3.69 -3.04 -11.48
N PRO A 188 -4.07 -2.38 -12.60
CA PRO A 188 -3.77 -2.86 -13.95
C PRO A 188 -2.28 -2.90 -14.31
N ASP A 189 -1.45 -2.11 -13.63
CA ASP A 189 0.00 -2.01 -13.82
C ASP A 189 0.80 -3.08 -13.05
N MET A 190 0.13 -3.98 -12.33
CA MET A 190 0.76 -5.06 -11.56
C MET A 190 0.76 -6.40 -12.32
N ALA A 191 1.78 -7.21 -12.06
CA ALA A 191 1.99 -8.48 -12.75
C ALA A 191 0.77 -9.41 -12.78
N PRO A 192 0.01 -9.63 -11.69
CA PRO A 192 -1.18 -10.49 -11.71
C PRO A 192 -2.21 -10.05 -12.75
N PHE A 193 -2.47 -8.74 -12.82
CA PHE A 193 -3.41 -8.17 -13.78
C PHE A 193 -2.89 -8.27 -15.22
N ILE A 194 -1.63 -7.85 -15.44
CA ILE A 194 -0.98 -7.89 -16.75
C ILE A 194 -0.95 -9.31 -17.30
N PHE A 195 -0.57 -10.30 -16.48
CA PHE A 195 -0.49 -11.69 -16.90
C PHE A 195 -1.87 -12.23 -17.26
N THR A 196 -2.86 -12.07 -16.39
CA THR A 196 -4.23 -12.55 -16.63
C THR A 196 -4.79 -11.96 -17.91
N LYS A 197 -4.65 -10.62 -18.12
CA LYS A 197 -5.08 -9.94 -19.34
C LYS A 197 -4.43 -10.54 -20.57
N LYS A 198 -3.10 -10.60 -20.60
CA LYS A 198 -2.34 -11.08 -21.77
C LYS A 198 -2.64 -12.55 -22.09
N ILE A 199 -2.77 -13.42 -21.08
CA ILE A 199 -3.09 -14.84 -21.28
C ILE A 199 -4.48 -14.98 -21.92
N LEU A 200 -5.48 -14.27 -21.40
CA LEU A 200 -6.84 -14.28 -21.97
C LEU A 200 -6.91 -13.70 -23.39
N ASP A 201 -6.09 -12.71 -23.71
CA ASP A 201 -6.00 -12.10 -25.04
C ASP A 201 -5.10 -12.94 -26.00
N GLY A 202 -4.51 -14.06 -25.53
CA GLY A 202 -3.62 -14.91 -26.31
C GLY A 202 -2.25 -14.29 -26.61
N GLU A 203 -1.90 -13.23 -25.88
CA GLU A 203 -0.63 -12.52 -26.00
C GLU A 203 0.49 -13.19 -25.17
N THR A 204 1.74 -12.85 -25.50
CA THR A 204 2.91 -13.34 -24.78
C THR A 204 3.15 -12.52 -23.50
N ILE A 205 3.36 -13.19 -22.36
CA ILE A 205 3.78 -12.56 -21.11
C ILE A 205 5.31 -12.50 -21.02
N ASP A 206 5.82 -11.38 -20.50
CA ASP A 206 7.26 -11.21 -20.25
C ASP A 206 7.61 -11.71 -18.86
N ILE A 207 8.54 -12.64 -18.77
CA ILE A 207 9.02 -13.24 -17.53
C ILE A 207 10.43 -12.71 -17.26
N ASN A 208 10.55 -11.75 -16.35
CA ASN A 208 11.83 -11.13 -16.00
C ASN A 208 12.71 -12.10 -15.19
N ASN A 209 14.02 -11.87 -15.27
CA ASN A 209 15.05 -12.72 -14.65
C ASN A 209 14.86 -14.21 -14.92
N ASN A 210 14.45 -14.54 -16.14
CA ASN A 210 14.16 -15.94 -16.54
C ASN A 210 13.24 -16.72 -15.59
N GLY A 211 12.38 -16.01 -14.83
CA GLY A 211 11.47 -16.57 -13.85
C GLY A 211 12.08 -16.84 -12.47
N ASP A 212 13.38 -16.65 -12.30
CA ASP A 212 14.07 -16.83 -11.01
C ASP A 212 13.92 -15.56 -10.16
N MET A 213 12.69 -15.34 -9.69
CA MET A 213 12.32 -14.23 -8.82
C MET A 213 11.35 -14.71 -7.75
N TRP A 214 11.50 -14.16 -6.54
CA TRP A 214 10.65 -14.50 -5.41
C TRP A 214 9.97 -13.23 -4.88
N ARG A 215 8.67 -13.31 -4.64
CA ARG A 215 7.88 -12.18 -4.13
C ARG A 215 7.03 -12.60 -2.95
N ASP A 216 6.98 -11.73 -1.97
CA ASP A 216 6.01 -11.79 -0.90
C ASP A 216 4.67 -11.26 -1.44
N PHE A 217 3.84 -12.17 -1.96
CA PHE A 217 2.50 -11.87 -2.42
C PHE A 217 1.52 -11.99 -1.27
N THR A 218 0.73 -10.95 -1.03
CA THR A 218 -0.27 -10.94 0.04
C THR A 218 -1.62 -10.58 -0.53
N HIS A 219 -2.65 -11.35 -0.20
CA HIS A 219 -4.00 -11.08 -0.66
C HIS A 219 -4.53 -9.78 -0.06
N VAL A 220 -5.34 -9.04 -0.81
CA VAL A 220 -5.87 -7.73 -0.39
C VAL A 220 -6.67 -7.81 0.92
N ASP A 221 -7.43 -8.88 1.14
CA ASP A 221 -8.24 -9.03 2.35
C ASP A 221 -7.37 -9.16 3.61
N ASP A 222 -6.26 -9.89 3.53
CA ASP A 222 -5.28 -9.98 4.60
C ASP A 222 -4.63 -8.62 4.88
N ILE A 223 -4.31 -7.90 3.82
CA ILE A 223 -3.75 -6.54 3.93
C ILE A 223 -4.74 -5.59 4.62
N ILE A 224 -6.00 -5.61 4.22
CA ILE A 224 -7.03 -4.72 4.78
C ILE A 224 -7.29 -5.06 6.25
N GLU A 225 -7.32 -6.33 6.61
CA GLU A 225 -7.44 -6.75 8.00
C GLU A 225 -6.28 -6.19 8.85
N GLY A 226 -5.03 -6.31 8.34
CA GLY A 226 -3.85 -5.74 9.00
C GLY A 226 -3.92 -4.20 9.13
N VAL A 227 -4.33 -3.50 8.05
CA VAL A 227 -4.47 -2.03 8.04
C VAL A 227 -5.52 -1.55 9.05
N VAL A 228 -6.68 -2.19 9.09
CA VAL A 228 -7.78 -1.78 9.99
C VAL A 228 -7.41 -2.07 11.43
N ARG A 229 -6.84 -3.25 11.73
CA ARG A 229 -6.42 -3.58 13.11
C ARG A 229 -5.31 -2.67 13.62
N ILE A 230 -4.29 -2.40 12.81
CA ILE A 230 -3.19 -1.53 13.25
C ILE A 230 -3.65 -0.08 13.44
N ALA A 231 -4.70 0.36 12.76
CA ALA A 231 -5.29 1.66 13.01
C ALA A 231 -5.85 1.81 14.45
N ASP A 232 -6.16 0.70 15.12
CA ASP A 232 -6.59 0.69 16.52
C ASP A 232 -5.41 0.65 17.50
N VAL A 233 -4.22 0.29 17.05
CA VAL A 233 -3.00 0.24 17.86
C VAL A 233 -2.27 1.58 17.79
N VAL A 234 -2.69 2.52 18.63
CA VAL A 234 -2.11 3.86 18.66
C VAL A 234 -0.74 3.84 19.34
N PRO A 235 0.35 4.20 18.65
CA PRO A 235 1.68 4.21 19.26
C PRO A 235 1.76 5.24 20.38
N ALA A 236 2.43 4.89 21.46
CA ALA A 236 2.67 5.75 22.61
C ALA A 236 4.12 6.26 22.65
N ARG A 237 4.35 7.34 23.42
CA ARG A 237 5.72 7.76 23.71
C ARG A 237 6.48 6.68 24.47
N ASN A 238 7.73 6.44 24.09
CA ASN A 238 8.64 5.53 24.79
C ASN A 238 9.77 6.33 25.44
N ASN A 239 9.64 6.64 26.73
CA ASN A 239 10.63 7.42 27.46
C ASN A 239 11.92 6.64 27.76
N ASP A 240 11.88 5.31 27.65
CA ASP A 240 13.04 4.44 27.87
C ASP A 240 13.84 4.19 26.57
N TRP A 241 13.39 4.73 25.43
CA TRP A 241 14.07 4.59 24.16
C TRP A 241 15.40 5.35 24.15
N THR A 242 16.48 4.70 23.72
CA THR A 242 17.79 5.31 23.52
C THR A 242 18.26 5.10 22.09
N VAL A 243 19.17 5.94 21.61
CA VAL A 243 19.73 5.83 20.26
C VAL A 243 20.52 4.54 20.10
N GLU A 244 21.25 4.12 21.15
CA GLU A 244 22.11 2.94 21.13
C GLU A 244 21.31 1.62 21.06
N GLY A 245 20.11 1.59 21.66
CA GLY A 245 19.23 0.42 21.67
C GLY A 245 18.03 0.55 20.72
N GLY A 246 17.90 1.68 20.05
CA GLY A 246 16.79 1.97 19.17
C GLY A 246 16.92 1.36 17.77
N THR A 247 15.80 1.30 17.07
CA THR A 247 15.74 0.88 15.66
C THR A 247 15.09 1.96 14.81
N PRO A 248 15.29 1.96 13.49
CA PRO A 248 14.60 2.91 12.59
C PRO A 248 13.07 2.85 12.65
N ALA A 249 12.51 1.76 13.18
CA ALA A 249 11.07 1.51 13.27
C ALA A 249 10.39 2.14 14.48
N SER A 250 11.16 2.67 15.45
CA SER A 250 10.65 3.22 16.71
C SER A 250 11.46 4.42 17.16
N SER A 251 10.92 5.21 18.09
CA SER A 251 11.67 6.28 18.75
C SER A 251 11.03 6.63 20.09
N SER A 252 11.56 7.65 20.77
CA SER A 252 10.91 8.22 21.96
C SER A 252 9.59 8.92 21.66
N ALA A 253 9.31 9.25 20.39
CA ALA A 253 8.04 9.80 19.93
C ALA A 253 6.96 8.71 19.78
N PRO A 254 5.68 9.05 19.71
CA PRO A 254 4.60 8.10 19.42
C PRO A 254 4.62 7.70 17.93
N TYR A 255 5.63 6.95 17.52
CA TYR A 255 5.97 6.59 16.15
C TYR A 255 6.30 5.10 16.07
N ALA A 256 5.74 4.44 15.05
CA ALA A 256 6.05 3.05 14.73
C ALA A 256 6.08 2.83 13.21
N VAL A 257 6.87 1.85 12.77
CA VAL A 257 6.87 1.33 11.39
C VAL A 257 6.76 -0.19 11.44
N TYR A 258 5.89 -0.74 10.59
CA TYR A 258 5.70 -2.17 10.44
C TYR A 258 5.84 -2.58 8.98
N ASN A 259 6.31 -3.80 8.74
CA ASN A 259 6.10 -4.48 7.48
C ASN A 259 4.67 -5.02 7.43
N ILE A 260 4.02 -4.90 6.27
CA ILE A 260 2.73 -5.53 6.01
C ILE A 260 2.83 -6.40 4.76
N GLY A 261 2.79 -7.71 4.98
CA GLY A 261 3.02 -8.75 3.99
C GLY A 261 2.67 -10.12 4.57
N HIS A 262 2.82 -11.17 3.76
CA HIS A 262 2.54 -12.54 4.17
C HIS A 262 3.71 -13.16 4.94
N GLY A 263 4.94 -12.75 4.64
CA GLY A 263 6.16 -13.32 5.22
C GLY A 263 6.58 -14.67 4.61
N SER A 264 5.93 -15.08 3.52
CA SER A 264 6.21 -16.35 2.81
C SER A 264 6.36 -16.09 1.32
N PRO A 265 7.58 -15.87 0.82
CA PRO A 265 7.81 -15.53 -0.58
C PRO A 265 7.50 -16.71 -1.50
N ILE A 266 6.93 -16.42 -2.65
CA ILE A 266 6.54 -17.39 -3.69
C ILE A 266 7.36 -17.12 -4.95
N ASN A 267 7.78 -18.20 -5.63
CA ASN A 267 8.44 -18.10 -6.91
C ASN A 267 7.49 -17.51 -7.97
N LEU A 268 7.99 -16.62 -8.83
CA LEU A 268 7.20 -15.99 -9.88
C LEU A 268 6.53 -17.01 -10.80
N MET A 269 7.24 -18.14 -11.11
CA MET A 269 6.68 -19.17 -11.99
C MET A 269 5.55 -19.96 -11.32
N ASP A 270 5.58 -20.15 -9.99
CA ASP A 270 4.48 -20.78 -9.25
C ASP A 270 3.24 -19.87 -9.27
N PHE A 271 3.44 -18.56 -9.18
CA PHE A 271 2.36 -17.58 -9.30
C PHE A 271 1.76 -17.58 -10.72
N VAL A 272 2.60 -17.59 -11.76
CA VAL A 272 2.15 -17.72 -13.16
C VAL A 272 1.38 -19.00 -13.37
N LYS A 273 1.89 -20.13 -12.83
CA LYS A 273 1.24 -21.44 -12.93
C LYS A 273 -0.15 -21.44 -12.27
N ALA A 274 -0.29 -20.79 -11.12
CA ALA A 274 -1.61 -20.65 -10.47
C ALA A 274 -2.62 -19.90 -11.36
N ILE A 275 -2.18 -18.86 -12.08
CA ILE A 275 -3.04 -18.15 -13.04
C ILE A 275 -3.39 -19.04 -14.23
N GLU A 276 -2.42 -19.77 -14.79
CA GLU A 276 -2.65 -20.71 -15.90
C GLU A 276 -3.67 -21.80 -15.54
N ASP A 277 -3.52 -22.38 -14.37
CA ASP A 277 -4.41 -23.45 -13.87
C ASP A 277 -5.84 -22.93 -13.70
N GLU A 278 -6.01 -21.72 -13.15
CA GLU A 278 -7.32 -21.13 -12.95
C GLU A 278 -7.99 -20.67 -14.27
N LEU A 279 -7.18 -20.24 -15.24
CA LEU A 279 -7.67 -19.88 -16.56
C LEU A 279 -7.94 -21.11 -17.45
N GLY A 280 -7.28 -22.25 -17.18
CA GLY A 280 -7.24 -23.41 -18.06
C GLY A 280 -6.48 -23.13 -19.37
N ILE A 281 -5.58 -22.15 -19.37
CA ILE A 281 -4.83 -21.69 -20.56
C ILE A 281 -3.33 -21.61 -20.19
N GLU A 282 -2.50 -22.30 -20.97
CA GLU A 282 -1.05 -22.18 -20.85
C GLU A 282 -0.57 -20.86 -21.49
N ALA A 283 0.23 -20.07 -20.76
CA ALA A 283 0.75 -18.80 -21.21
C ALA A 283 1.87 -18.96 -22.24
N LYS A 284 1.88 -18.12 -23.27
CA LYS A 284 3.06 -17.91 -24.09
C LYS A 284 4.04 -17.04 -23.32
N LYS A 285 5.24 -17.55 -23.05
CA LYS A 285 6.24 -16.92 -22.17
C LYS A 285 7.43 -16.41 -22.97
N ASN A 286 7.83 -15.17 -22.73
CA ASN A 286 9.07 -14.57 -23.22
C ASN A 286 9.98 -14.31 -22.02
N PHE A 287 11.02 -15.11 -21.88
CA PHE A 287 11.98 -14.99 -20.80
C PHE A 287 12.97 -13.87 -21.09
N ARG A 288 13.16 -12.99 -20.10
CA ARG A 288 14.00 -11.80 -20.18
C ARG A 288 15.01 -11.76 -19.04
N GLU A 289 16.08 -11.02 -19.25
CA GLU A 289 17.00 -10.60 -18.21
C GLU A 289 16.31 -9.77 -17.12
N MET A 290 16.94 -9.67 -15.95
CA MET A 290 16.48 -8.84 -14.85
C MET A 290 16.41 -7.37 -15.28
N GLN A 291 15.31 -6.70 -14.97
CA GLN A 291 15.12 -5.31 -15.36
C GLN A 291 15.71 -4.34 -14.31
N PRO A 292 16.20 -3.14 -14.73
CA PRO A 292 16.65 -2.12 -13.79
C PRO A 292 15.59 -1.77 -12.75
N GLY A 293 15.99 -1.71 -11.49
CA GLY A 293 15.10 -1.42 -10.36
C GLY A 293 14.32 -2.62 -9.82
N ASP A 294 14.38 -3.79 -10.48
CA ASP A 294 13.85 -5.03 -9.93
C ASP A 294 14.81 -5.60 -8.87
N VAL A 295 14.26 -6.28 -7.87
CA VAL A 295 15.01 -7.01 -6.85
C VAL A 295 14.80 -8.51 -7.02
N TYR A 296 15.82 -9.32 -6.69
CA TYR A 296 15.74 -10.77 -6.81
C TYR A 296 14.62 -11.37 -5.94
N GLN A 297 14.58 -10.98 -4.67
CA GLN A 297 13.64 -11.51 -3.70
C GLN A 297 13.09 -10.42 -2.79
N THR A 298 11.82 -10.55 -2.42
CA THR A 298 11.21 -9.80 -1.31
C THR A 298 10.58 -10.79 -0.33
N CYS A 299 10.80 -10.58 0.96
CA CYS A 299 10.19 -11.33 2.04
C CYS A 299 10.09 -10.42 3.26
N ALA A 300 8.89 -10.24 3.79
CA ALA A 300 8.65 -9.45 4.98
C ALA A 300 8.99 -10.23 6.26
N GLU A 301 9.72 -9.60 7.17
CA GLU A 301 9.62 -9.97 8.58
C GLU A 301 8.35 -9.28 9.14
N THR A 302 7.40 -10.04 9.68
CA THR A 302 6.04 -9.56 10.00
C THR A 302 5.61 -9.82 11.43
N GLU A 303 6.47 -10.41 12.27
CA GLU A 303 6.13 -10.80 13.64
C GLU A 303 5.73 -9.60 14.52
N ASP A 304 6.34 -8.43 14.29
CA ASP A 304 6.01 -7.20 15.01
C ASP A 304 4.55 -6.77 14.75
N LEU A 305 4.11 -6.81 13.49
CA LEU A 305 2.73 -6.49 13.11
C LEU A 305 1.74 -7.53 13.68
N PHE A 306 2.12 -8.82 13.58
CA PHE A 306 1.27 -9.90 14.09
C PHE A 306 1.11 -9.80 15.61
N THR A 307 2.18 -9.51 16.33
CA THR A 307 2.15 -9.29 17.78
C THR A 307 1.26 -8.09 18.13
N ALA A 308 1.39 -6.98 17.38
CA ALA A 308 0.62 -5.77 17.64
C ALA A 308 -0.88 -5.92 17.33
N THR A 309 -1.24 -6.71 16.31
CA THR A 309 -2.63 -6.81 15.80
C THR A 309 -3.35 -8.09 16.20
N GLY A 310 -2.62 -9.11 16.62
CA GLY A 310 -3.14 -10.46 16.85
C GLY A 310 -3.62 -11.16 15.59
N TYR A 311 -3.15 -10.74 14.40
CA TYR A 311 -3.62 -11.27 13.12
C TYR A 311 -2.44 -11.67 12.22
N LYS A 312 -2.58 -12.81 11.54
CA LYS A 312 -1.67 -13.28 10.49
C LYS A 312 -2.43 -13.48 9.17
N PRO A 313 -1.79 -13.23 8.02
CA PRO A 313 -2.39 -13.55 6.73
C PRO A 313 -2.76 -15.03 6.61
N GLU A 314 -3.93 -15.31 6.02
CA GLU A 314 -4.50 -16.66 5.94
C GLU A 314 -4.80 -17.10 4.50
N VAL A 315 -5.00 -16.13 3.57
CA VAL A 315 -5.38 -16.43 2.18
C VAL A 315 -4.21 -17.00 1.42
N THR A 316 -4.35 -18.23 0.94
CA THR A 316 -3.33 -18.86 0.09
C THR A 316 -3.28 -18.24 -1.31
N VAL A 317 -2.14 -18.34 -2.00
CA VAL A 317 -2.02 -17.84 -3.38
C VAL A 317 -3.02 -18.51 -4.31
N LYS A 318 -3.28 -19.79 -4.13
CA LYS A 318 -4.25 -20.53 -4.94
C LYS A 318 -5.66 -19.95 -4.79
N GLU A 319 -6.12 -19.73 -3.56
CA GLU A 319 -7.44 -19.13 -3.28
C GLU A 319 -7.54 -17.69 -3.82
N GLY A 320 -6.55 -16.86 -3.51
CA GLY A 320 -6.56 -15.46 -3.94
C GLY A 320 -6.43 -15.29 -5.45
N VAL A 321 -5.71 -16.16 -6.16
CA VAL A 321 -5.64 -16.17 -7.63
C VAL A 321 -6.98 -16.62 -8.22
N ALA A 322 -7.64 -17.64 -7.66
CA ALA A 322 -8.94 -18.09 -8.11
C ALA A 322 -9.98 -16.97 -8.00
N GLU A 323 -10.03 -16.29 -6.86
CA GLU A 323 -10.90 -15.14 -6.63
C GLU A 323 -10.60 -14.00 -7.61
N PHE A 324 -9.33 -13.65 -7.78
CA PHE A 324 -8.92 -12.58 -8.71
C PHE A 324 -9.31 -12.88 -10.16
N VAL A 325 -9.09 -14.11 -10.64
CA VAL A 325 -9.44 -14.53 -12.01
C VAL A 325 -10.94 -14.54 -12.22
N ALA A 326 -11.73 -15.02 -11.25
CA ALA A 326 -13.18 -15.00 -11.30
C ALA A 326 -13.71 -13.55 -11.44
N TRP A 327 -13.24 -12.65 -10.56
CA TRP A 327 -13.54 -11.23 -10.62
C TRP A 327 -13.14 -10.61 -11.97
N TYR A 328 -11.95 -10.93 -12.48
CA TYR A 328 -11.45 -10.36 -13.73
C TYR A 328 -12.34 -10.74 -14.92
N LYS A 329 -12.73 -12.03 -15.02
CA LYS A 329 -13.62 -12.53 -16.08
C LYS A 329 -14.98 -11.86 -16.01
N GLU A 330 -15.57 -11.72 -14.83
CA GLU A 330 -16.87 -11.07 -14.63
C GLU A 330 -16.82 -9.59 -15.00
N PHE A 331 -15.86 -8.84 -14.45
CA PHE A 331 -15.76 -7.39 -14.65
C PHE A 331 -15.45 -7.01 -16.09
N TYR A 332 -14.54 -7.72 -16.76
CA TYR A 332 -14.16 -7.45 -18.15
C TYR A 332 -14.95 -8.27 -19.18
N LYS A 333 -15.91 -9.08 -18.76
CA LYS A 333 -16.74 -9.93 -19.63
C LYS A 333 -15.92 -10.83 -20.58
N LYS A 334 -14.94 -11.51 -20.00
CA LYS A 334 -14.00 -12.41 -20.69
C LYS A 334 -14.36 -13.89 -20.52
#